data_2eb697e9661e4cfdb74f04c36c61f445
#
_entry.id   2eb697e9661e4cfdb74f04c36c61f445
#
_cell.length_a   1.000
_cell.length_b   1.000
_cell.length_c   1.000
_cell.angle_alpha   90.00
_cell.angle_beta   90.00
_cell.angle_gamma   90.00
#
_symmetry.space_group_name_H-M   'P 1'
#
loop_
_entity.id
_entity.type
_entity.pdbx_description
1 polymer ?
#
loop_
_entity_poly.entity_id
_entity_poly.type
_entity_poly.pdbx_seq_one_letter_code
_entity_poly.pdbx_strand_id
1 'polypeptide(L)'
;MALAYTVAMQRDAATELRALKADSFGRISLMQGPEDTFVRRDLAHVPWWLRLPAWWLARREARGLQAVAGMADVPQLLRWDGRVLDRSYMAGHAMYQRPPRGDLAYFRSARRLLQQLHRRGLAHNDLAKEANWLVLEDGRPAIIDFQLAVRGDPRSRWIRLLA
;
A
#
# COMPACT_ATOMS: atom_id res chain seq x y z
N MET A 1 -0.08 -9.29 -24.06
CA MET A 1 -0.75 -10.34 -23.24
C MET A 1 0.24 -11.35 -22.68
N ALA A 2 1.18 -11.88 -23.44
CA ALA A 2 2.16 -12.90 -22.99
C ALA A 2 3.07 -12.42 -21.84
N LEU A 3 3.59 -11.20 -21.88
CA LEU A 3 4.47 -10.65 -20.83
C LEU A 3 3.79 -10.56 -19.45
N ALA A 4 2.53 -10.10 -19.41
CA ALA A 4 1.78 -10.00 -18.15
C ALA A 4 1.48 -11.40 -17.55
N TYR A 5 1.26 -12.40 -18.40
CA TYR A 5 1.05 -13.78 -17.96
C TYR A 5 2.34 -14.41 -17.41
N THR A 6 3.49 -14.14 -18.03
CA THR A 6 4.80 -14.62 -17.59
C THR A 6 5.17 -14.01 -16.23
N VAL A 7 4.96 -12.71 -16.03
CA VAL A 7 5.22 -12.02 -14.75
C VAL A 7 4.30 -12.54 -13.64
N ALA A 8 3.03 -12.86 -13.94
CA ALA A 8 2.12 -13.45 -12.97
C ALA A 8 2.57 -14.87 -12.55
N MET A 9 2.94 -15.73 -13.49
CA MET A 9 3.48 -17.08 -13.20
C MET A 9 4.78 -17.04 -12.38
N GLN A 10 5.68 -16.11 -12.68
CA GLN A 10 6.93 -15.95 -11.92
C GLN A 10 6.69 -15.52 -10.46
N ARG A 11 5.61 -14.79 -10.19
CA ARG A 11 5.24 -14.38 -8.82
C ARG A 11 4.60 -15.52 -8.02
N ASP A 12 4.00 -16.52 -8.67
CA ASP A 12 3.47 -17.72 -7.99
C ASP A 12 4.59 -18.63 -7.47
N ALA A 13 5.79 -18.57 -8.07
CA ALA A 13 6.99 -19.27 -7.61
C ALA A 13 7.78 -18.50 -6.53
N ALA A 14 7.30 -17.32 -6.08
CA ALA A 14 8.00 -16.53 -5.08
C ALA A 14 8.04 -17.21 -3.72
N THR A 15 9.17 -17.07 -3.02
CA THR A 15 9.39 -17.63 -1.68
C THR A 15 8.98 -16.64 -0.61
N GLU A 16 8.27 -17.10 0.42
CA GLU A 16 7.97 -16.29 1.59
C GLU A 16 9.24 -16.07 2.43
N LEU A 17 9.65 -14.80 2.58
CA LEU A 17 10.77 -14.42 3.45
C LEU A 17 10.32 -14.31 4.91
N ARG A 18 9.16 -13.69 5.14
CA ARG A 18 8.63 -13.42 6.47
C ARG A 18 7.13 -13.12 6.44
N ALA A 19 6.39 -13.69 7.38
CA ALA A 19 5.03 -13.22 7.67
C ALA A 19 5.11 -11.85 8.35
N LEU A 20 4.42 -10.86 7.79
CA LEU A 20 4.34 -9.51 8.35
C LEU A 20 3.16 -9.38 9.29
N LYS A 21 2.02 -9.96 8.90
CA LYS A 21 0.79 -9.95 9.66
C LYS A 21 -0.09 -11.13 9.24
N ALA A 22 -0.72 -11.77 10.21
CA ALA A 22 -1.80 -12.72 9.96
C ALA A 22 -2.97 -12.35 10.86
N ASP A 23 -4.11 -12.03 10.26
CA ASP A 23 -5.35 -11.73 10.98
C ASP A 23 -6.54 -12.35 10.26
N SER A 24 -7.73 -12.10 10.80
CA SER A 24 -8.99 -12.62 10.23
C SER A 24 -9.29 -12.09 8.80
N PHE A 25 -8.60 -11.07 8.35
CA PHE A 25 -8.76 -10.45 7.02
C PHE A 25 -7.71 -10.88 6.00
N GLY A 26 -6.89 -11.87 6.34
CA GLY A 26 -5.90 -12.47 5.46
C GLY A 26 -4.48 -12.50 6.02
N ARG A 27 -3.60 -13.13 5.27
CA ARG A 27 -2.16 -13.22 5.57
C ARG A 27 -1.40 -12.21 4.73
N ILE A 28 -0.56 -11.41 5.38
CA ILE A 28 0.34 -10.48 4.72
C ILE A 28 1.75 -10.97 4.93
N SER A 29 2.45 -11.23 3.82
CA SER A 29 3.80 -11.77 3.82
C SER A 29 4.73 -10.93 2.94
N LEU A 30 5.99 -10.84 3.36
CA LEU A 30 7.08 -10.36 2.53
C LEU A 30 7.55 -11.52 1.66
N MET A 31 7.56 -11.34 0.36
CA MET A 31 7.90 -12.35 -0.64
C MET A 31 9.17 -11.96 -1.39
N GLN A 32 10.00 -12.95 -1.70
CA GLN A 32 11.11 -12.81 -2.63
C GLN A 32 10.69 -13.34 -3.99
N GLY A 33 10.56 -12.45 -4.95
CA GLY A 33 10.42 -12.80 -6.36
C GLY A 33 11.79 -12.94 -7.05
N PRO A 34 11.80 -13.31 -8.35
CA PRO A 34 13.04 -13.47 -9.11
C PRO A 34 13.84 -12.17 -9.23
N GLU A 35 13.18 -11.05 -9.34
CA GLU A 35 13.79 -9.73 -9.60
C GLU A 35 13.57 -8.72 -8.48
N ASP A 36 12.53 -8.91 -7.66
CA ASP A 36 12.10 -7.93 -6.66
C ASP A 36 11.58 -8.58 -5.37
N THR A 37 11.62 -7.81 -4.30
CA THR A 37 10.92 -8.12 -3.05
C THR A 37 9.58 -7.39 -3.06
N PHE A 38 8.51 -8.09 -2.69
CA PHE A 38 7.16 -7.52 -2.69
C PHE A 38 6.33 -7.99 -1.49
N VAL A 39 5.23 -7.31 -1.23
CA VAL A 39 4.28 -7.65 -0.17
C VAL A 39 3.08 -8.33 -0.79
N ARG A 40 2.77 -9.55 -0.33
CA ARG A 40 1.59 -10.32 -0.72
C ARG A 40 0.55 -10.30 0.38
N ARG A 41 -0.69 -10.00 0.03
CA ARG A 41 -1.87 -10.28 0.83
C ARG A 41 -2.63 -11.43 0.20
N ASP A 42 -2.77 -12.55 0.93
CA ASP A 42 -3.54 -13.72 0.51
C ASP A 42 -4.81 -13.84 1.35
N LEU A 43 -5.96 -13.93 0.67
CA LEU A 43 -7.28 -14.12 1.28
C LEU A 43 -7.70 -15.59 1.37
N ALA A 44 -6.83 -16.55 1.00
CA ALA A 44 -7.18 -17.97 0.95
C ALA A 44 -7.70 -18.52 2.27
N HIS A 45 -7.07 -18.10 3.36
CA HIS A 45 -7.36 -18.62 4.70
C HIS A 45 -8.37 -17.78 5.49
N VAL A 46 -9.01 -16.82 4.84
CA VAL A 46 -10.05 -15.99 5.46
C VAL A 46 -11.28 -16.85 5.73
N PRO A 47 -11.83 -16.86 6.96
CA PRO A 47 -13.08 -17.54 7.29
C PRO A 47 -14.20 -17.11 6.34
N TRP A 48 -15.10 -18.04 6.00
CA TRP A 48 -16.12 -17.82 4.97
C TRP A 48 -17.02 -16.58 5.24
N TRP A 49 -17.36 -16.31 6.52
CA TRP A 49 -18.17 -15.14 6.94
C TRP A 49 -17.43 -13.79 6.82
N LEU A 50 -16.09 -13.81 6.76
CA LEU A 50 -15.27 -12.60 6.56
C LEU A 50 -14.77 -12.44 5.13
N ARG A 51 -15.03 -13.39 4.23
CA ARG A 51 -14.52 -13.33 2.85
C ARG A 51 -14.98 -12.09 2.09
N LEU A 52 -16.26 -11.71 2.20
CA LEU A 52 -16.79 -10.52 1.53
C LEU A 52 -16.16 -9.23 2.07
N PRO A 53 -16.12 -8.95 3.38
CA PRO A 53 -15.44 -7.75 3.88
C PRO A 53 -13.93 -7.76 3.61
N ALA A 54 -13.24 -8.89 3.71
CA ALA A 54 -11.82 -9.00 3.39
C ALA A 54 -11.54 -8.70 1.91
N TRP A 55 -12.35 -9.29 1.02
CA TRP A 55 -12.28 -9.02 -0.41
C TRP A 55 -12.55 -7.54 -0.73
N TRP A 56 -13.55 -6.94 -0.10
CA TRP A 56 -13.90 -5.54 -0.30
C TRP A 56 -12.75 -4.60 0.12
N LEU A 57 -12.12 -4.86 1.29
CA LEU A 57 -10.95 -4.11 1.76
C LEU A 57 -9.76 -4.25 0.81
N ALA A 58 -9.43 -5.48 0.37
CA ALA A 58 -8.33 -5.72 -0.56
C ALA A 58 -8.61 -5.07 -1.93
N ARG A 59 -9.85 -5.13 -2.41
CA ARG A 59 -10.26 -4.42 -3.65
C ARG A 59 -10.15 -2.90 -3.51
N ARG A 60 -10.50 -2.34 -2.35
CA ARG A 60 -10.28 -0.90 -2.08
C ARG A 60 -8.81 -0.54 -2.11
N GLU A 61 -7.97 -1.33 -1.45
CA GLU A 61 -6.52 -1.17 -1.48
C GLU A 61 -6.00 -1.20 -2.93
N ALA A 62 -6.38 -2.21 -3.71
CA ALA A 62 -6.00 -2.31 -5.12
C ALA A 62 -6.38 -1.07 -5.93
N ARG A 63 -7.61 -0.55 -5.75
CA ARG A 63 -8.08 0.68 -6.41
C ARG A 63 -7.32 1.93 -5.96
N GLY A 64 -7.00 2.02 -4.66
CA GLY A 64 -6.15 3.08 -4.11
C GLY A 64 -4.77 3.08 -4.74
N LEU A 65 -4.12 1.90 -4.80
CA LEU A 65 -2.81 1.72 -5.42
C LEU A 65 -2.83 2.03 -6.92
N GLN A 66 -3.90 1.64 -7.64
CA GLN A 66 -4.08 2.02 -9.05
C GLN A 66 -4.15 3.54 -9.25
N ALA A 67 -4.84 4.24 -8.34
CA ALA A 67 -4.96 5.71 -8.42
C ALA A 67 -3.63 6.43 -8.21
N VAL A 68 -2.68 5.82 -7.49
CA VAL A 68 -1.35 6.37 -7.22
C VAL A 68 -0.26 5.75 -8.12
N ALA A 69 -0.64 5.01 -9.15
CA ALA A 69 0.33 4.39 -10.06
C ALA A 69 1.34 5.42 -10.60
N GLY A 70 2.63 5.05 -10.57
CA GLY A 70 3.73 5.90 -10.99
C GLY A 70 4.09 7.05 -10.02
N MET A 71 3.46 7.16 -8.84
CA MET A 71 3.96 8.04 -7.79
C MET A 71 5.16 7.41 -7.10
N ALA A 72 6.18 8.23 -6.82
CA ALA A 72 7.24 7.85 -5.90
C ALA A 72 6.71 7.81 -4.45
N ASP A 73 7.42 7.10 -3.58
CA ASP A 73 7.18 7.08 -2.13
C ASP A 73 5.80 6.51 -1.72
N VAL A 74 5.20 5.70 -2.60
CA VAL A 74 3.99 4.89 -2.33
C VAL A 74 4.13 3.52 -2.99
N PRO A 75 3.54 2.45 -2.42
CA PRO A 75 3.59 1.13 -3.04
C PRO A 75 2.90 1.12 -4.41
N GLN A 76 3.43 0.36 -5.34
CA GLN A 76 2.82 0.13 -6.64
C GLN A 76 2.03 -1.18 -6.62
N LEU A 77 0.84 -1.19 -7.24
CA LEU A 77 0.08 -2.42 -7.43
C LEU A 77 0.81 -3.28 -8.48
N LEU A 78 1.15 -4.50 -8.11
CA LEU A 78 1.81 -5.46 -8.99
C LEU A 78 0.85 -6.53 -9.52
N ARG A 79 -0.12 -6.96 -8.67
CA ARG A 79 -1.15 -7.95 -9.02
C ARG A 79 -2.40 -7.74 -8.17
N TRP A 80 -3.54 -7.94 -8.75
CA TRP A 80 -4.82 -8.16 -8.08
C TRP A 80 -5.69 -9.09 -8.92
N ASP A 81 -6.00 -10.27 -8.41
CA ASP A 81 -6.81 -11.28 -9.11
C ASP A 81 -8.14 -11.59 -8.39
N GLY A 82 -8.47 -10.84 -7.34
CA GLY A 82 -9.65 -11.05 -6.50
C GLY A 82 -9.40 -11.90 -5.26
N ARG A 83 -8.25 -12.55 -5.15
CA ARG A 83 -7.83 -13.36 -3.99
C ARG A 83 -6.47 -12.95 -3.46
N VAL A 84 -5.53 -12.71 -4.34
CA VAL A 84 -4.15 -12.31 -4.03
C VAL A 84 -3.93 -10.88 -4.48
N LEU A 85 -3.40 -10.04 -3.58
CA LEU A 85 -2.93 -8.69 -3.86
C LEU A 85 -1.42 -8.64 -3.61
N ASP A 86 -0.65 -8.37 -4.67
CA ASP A 86 0.78 -8.11 -4.59
C ASP A 86 1.04 -6.62 -4.84
N ARG A 87 1.87 -6.02 -3.98
CA ARG A 87 2.31 -4.63 -4.08
C ARG A 87 3.81 -4.53 -3.85
N SER A 88 4.46 -3.51 -4.40
CA SER A 88 5.88 -3.30 -4.19
C SER A 88 6.19 -3.13 -2.71
N TYR A 89 7.33 -3.66 -2.27
CA TYR A 89 7.84 -3.44 -0.92
C TYR A 89 8.49 -2.06 -0.81
N MET A 90 8.22 -1.38 0.28
CA MET A 90 8.84 -0.10 0.63
C MET A 90 9.82 -0.34 1.77
N ALA A 91 11.11 -0.31 1.46
CA ALA A 91 12.15 -0.48 2.47
C ALA A 91 12.24 0.77 3.36
N GLY A 92 11.97 0.61 4.65
CA GLY A 92 11.97 1.72 5.62
C GLY A 92 11.45 1.28 6.98
N HIS A 93 11.48 2.21 7.92
CA HIS A 93 10.97 2.01 9.27
C HIS A 93 9.68 2.79 9.46
N ALA A 94 8.71 2.21 10.17
CA ALA A 94 7.51 2.95 10.56
C ALA A 94 7.90 4.18 11.40
N MET A 95 7.19 5.29 11.22
CA MET A 95 7.50 6.58 11.85
C MET A 95 7.54 6.47 13.39
N TYR A 96 6.71 5.62 14.00
CA TYR A 96 6.77 5.38 15.44
C TYR A 96 8.03 4.65 15.92
N GLN A 97 8.66 3.84 15.03
CA GLN A 97 9.91 3.11 15.33
C GLN A 97 11.14 4.01 15.15
N ARG A 98 11.10 4.86 14.14
CA ARG A 98 12.17 5.83 13.83
C ARG A 98 11.57 7.21 13.62
N PRO A 99 11.20 7.93 14.71
CA PRO A 99 10.58 9.24 14.58
C PRO A 99 11.54 10.26 13.95
N PRO A 100 11.14 10.98 12.91
CA PRO A 100 11.95 12.02 12.26
C PRO A 100 11.95 13.32 13.09
N ARG A 101 12.42 13.25 14.34
CA ARG A 101 12.39 14.37 15.28
C ARG A 101 13.29 15.51 14.81
N GLY A 102 12.70 16.71 14.69
CA GLY A 102 13.43 17.90 14.24
C GLY A 102 13.77 17.93 12.74
N ASP A 103 13.41 16.90 11.98
CA ASP A 103 13.66 16.84 10.55
C ASP A 103 12.57 17.56 9.75
N LEU A 104 12.76 18.87 9.56
CA LEU A 104 11.86 19.70 8.77
C LEU A 104 11.82 19.29 7.30
N ALA A 105 12.89 18.68 6.77
CA ALA A 105 12.93 18.23 5.38
C ALA A 105 11.99 17.05 5.17
N TYR A 106 11.98 16.10 6.12
CA TYR A 106 11.01 15.00 6.14
C TYR A 106 9.56 15.53 6.09
N PHE A 107 9.19 16.41 7.03
CA PHE A 107 7.80 16.90 7.12
C PHE A 107 7.38 17.74 5.91
N ARG A 108 8.30 18.52 5.31
CA ARG A 108 8.04 19.23 4.06
C ARG A 108 7.79 18.25 2.90
N SER A 109 8.54 17.17 2.84
CA SER A 109 8.38 16.12 1.82
C SER A 109 7.10 15.33 2.04
N ALA A 110 6.76 14.98 3.29
CA ALA A 110 5.50 14.32 3.64
C ALA A 110 4.29 15.17 3.23
N ARG A 111 4.33 16.48 3.49
CA ARG A 111 3.30 17.42 3.04
C ARG A 111 3.16 17.44 1.50
N ARG A 112 4.28 17.46 0.78
CA ARG A 112 4.27 17.41 -0.70
C ARG A 112 3.67 16.11 -1.22
N LEU A 113 4.04 14.97 -0.62
CA LEU A 113 3.51 13.66 -0.97
C LEU A 113 1.98 13.62 -0.75
N LEU A 114 1.50 14.12 0.39
CA LEU A 114 0.07 14.21 0.69
C LEU A 114 -0.67 15.11 -0.33
N GLN A 115 -0.09 16.26 -0.69
CA GLN A 115 -0.67 17.14 -1.72
C GLN A 115 -0.75 16.45 -3.08
N GLN A 116 0.22 15.60 -3.43
CA GLN A 116 0.17 14.83 -4.68
C GLN A 116 -0.97 13.79 -4.65
N LEU A 117 -1.20 13.10 -3.52
CA LEU A 117 -2.34 12.20 -3.34
C LEU A 117 -3.67 12.96 -3.58
N HIS A 118 -3.83 14.10 -2.91
CA HIS A 118 -5.07 14.90 -3.02
C HIS A 118 -5.28 15.44 -4.44
N ARG A 119 -4.22 15.86 -5.15
CA ARG A 119 -4.32 16.28 -6.56
C ARG A 119 -4.79 15.16 -7.48
N ARG A 120 -4.54 13.89 -7.12
CA ARG A 120 -5.08 12.72 -7.83
C ARG A 120 -6.50 12.32 -7.39
N GLY A 121 -7.11 13.12 -6.52
CA GLY A 121 -8.43 12.85 -5.98
C GLY A 121 -8.47 11.67 -5.02
N LEU A 122 -7.37 11.39 -4.31
CA LEU A 122 -7.29 10.32 -3.32
C LEU A 122 -7.10 10.89 -1.92
N ALA A 123 -8.02 10.58 -1.01
CA ALA A 123 -7.88 10.78 0.42
C ALA A 123 -7.54 9.43 1.08
N HIS A 124 -6.47 9.38 1.86
CA HIS A 124 -5.97 8.13 2.45
C HIS A 124 -6.83 7.64 3.63
N ASN A 125 -7.33 8.57 4.45
CA ASN A 125 -8.23 8.37 5.62
C ASN A 125 -7.67 7.55 6.79
N ASP A 126 -6.37 7.22 6.83
CA ASP A 126 -5.75 6.47 7.92
C ASP A 126 -4.33 6.96 8.27
N LEU A 127 -4.00 8.21 7.90
CA LEU A 127 -2.67 8.78 8.13
C LEU A 127 -2.46 9.30 9.56
N ALA A 128 -3.49 9.28 10.40
CA ALA A 128 -3.34 9.49 11.85
C ALA A 128 -2.51 8.36 12.51
N LYS A 129 -2.42 7.20 11.89
CA LYS A 129 -1.57 6.10 12.33
C LYS A 129 -0.13 6.32 11.84
N GLU A 130 0.80 6.52 12.77
CA GLU A 130 2.23 6.62 12.47
C GLU A 130 2.80 5.37 11.78
N ALA A 131 2.15 4.21 11.94
CA ALA A 131 2.51 2.97 11.26
C ALA A 131 2.32 3.04 9.74
N ASN A 132 1.47 3.93 9.24
CA ASN A 132 1.18 4.11 7.81
C ASN A 132 2.15 5.09 7.14
N TRP A 133 3.01 5.74 7.93
CA TRP A 133 4.13 6.54 7.47
C TRP A 133 5.44 5.78 7.64
N LEU A 134 6.26 5.76 6.60
CA LEU A 134 7.62 5.22 6.67
C LEU A 134 8.64 6.35 6.60
N VAL A 135 9.75 6.11 7.28
CA VAL A 135 11.02 6.81 7.07
C VAL A 135 11.88 5.85 6.25
N LEU A 136 12.10 6.16 4.97
CA LEU A 136 12.93 5.38 4.07
C LEU A 136 14.41 5.48 4.48
N GLU A 137 15.27 4.64 3.92
CA GLU A 137 16.71 4.63 4.22
C GLU A 137 17.39 5.97 3.89
N ASP A 138 16.92 6.64 2.84
CA ASP A 138 17.40 7.98 2.42
C ASP A 138 16.75 9.14 3.19
N GLY A 139 15.96 8.85 4.21
CA GLY A 139 15.26 9.84 5.05
C GLY A 139 13.97 10.37 4.44
N ARG A 140 13.56 9.96 3.25
CA ARG A 140 12.29 10.42 2.65
C ARG A 140 11.08 9.75 3.33
N PRO A 141 9.92 10.44 3.37
CA PRO A 141 8.68 9.85 3.79
C PRO A 141 8.09 8.94 2.71
N ALA A 142 7.47 7.84 3.12
CA ALA A 142 6.57 7.08 2.25
C ALA A 142 5.25 6.79 2.96
N ILE A 143 4.19 6.55 2.18
CA ILE A 143 2.85 6.24 2.69
C ILE A 143 2.49 4.83 2.25
N ILE A 144 1.99 4.02 3.20
CA ILE A 144 1.54 2.64 2.97
C ILE A 144 0.11 2.45 3.48
N ASP A 145 -0.51 1.30 3.15
CA ASP A 145 -1.84 0.86 3.62
C ASP A 145 -3.02 1.69 3.09
N PHE A 146 -3.33 1.51 1.82
CA PHE A 146 -4.42 2.22 1.13
C PHE A 146 -5.82 1.60 1.32
N GLN A 147 -6.02 0.72 2.31
CA GLN A 147 -7.31 0.02 2.52
C GLN A 147 -8.48 0.96 2.79
N LEU A 148 -8.25 2.06 3.50
CA LEU A 148 -9.27 3.05 3.82
C LEU A 148 -9.29 4.24 2.85
N ALA A 149 -8.46 4.20 1.80
CA ALA A 149 -8.40 5.26 0.81
C ALA A 149 -9.74 5.43 0.07
N VAL A 150 -10.14 6.67 -0.13
CA VAL A 150 -11.33 7.06 -0.90
C VAL A 150 -10.90 7.89 -2.09
N ARG A 151 -11.43 7.51 -3.26
CA ARG A 151 -11.25 8.28 -4.49
C ARG A 151 -12.46 9.16 -4.75
N GLY A 152 -12.23 10.40 -5.13
CA GLY A 152 -13.27 11.35 -5.50
C GLY A 152 -12.71 12.46 -6.39
N ASP A 153 -13.59 13.39 -6.81
CA ASP A 153 -13.16 14.57 -7.55
C ASP A 153 -12.26 15.45 -6.65
N PRO A 154 -11.01 15.76 -7.07
CA PRO A 154 -10.11 16.64 -6.30
C PRO A 154 -10.70 18.03 -6.00
N ARG A 155 -11.68 18.47 -6.81
CA ARG A 155 -12.39 19.76 -6.64
C ARG A 155 -13.54 19.65 -5.65
N SER A 156 -13.96 18.42 -5.29
CA SER A 156 -15.05 18.20 -4.34
C SER A 156 -14.70 18.71 -2.95
N ARG A 157 -15.64 19.40 -2.30
CA ARG A 157 -15.49 19.85 -0.91
C ARG A 157 -15.25 18.69 0.06
N TRP A 158 -15.82 17.52 -0.22
CA TRP A 158 -15.67 16.31 0.59
C TRP A 158 -14.23 15.76 0.58
N ILE A 159 -13.58 15.72 -0.58
CA ILE A 159 -12.16 15.32 -0.66
C ILE A 159 -11.28 16.30 0.11
N ARG A 160 -11.60 17.61 0.06
CA ARG A 160 -10.88 18.65 0.83
C ARG A 160 -11.13 18.58 2.34
N LEU A 161 -12.27 18.04 2.78
CA LEU A 161 -12.58 17.84 4.20
C LEU A 161 -11.94 16.54 4.76
N LEU A 162 -11.72 15.53 3.90
CA LEU A 162 -11.05 14.27 4.27
C LEU A 162 -9.53 14.34 4.14
N ALA A 163 -9.03 15.41 3.60
CA ALA A 163 -7.61 15.70 3.36
C ALA A 163 -7.02 16.59 4.45
#